data_2635a9be02adfc1fabeef0f6232646de
#
_entry.id   2635a9be02adfc1fabeef0f6232646de
#
_cell.length_a   1.000
_cell.length_b   1.000
_cell.length_c   1.000
_cell.angle_alpha   90.00
_cell.angle_beta   90.00
_cell.angle_gamma   90.00
#
_symmetry.space_group_name_H-M   'P 1'
#
loop_
_entity.id
_entity.type
_entity.pdbx_description
1 polymer ?
#
loop_
_entity_poly.entity_id
_entity_poly.type
_entity_poly.pdbx_seq_one_letter_code
_entity_poly.pdbx_strand_id
1 'polypeptide(L)'
;MTSQTYRNLEILIVDDGCTDRSSAIYQKYASADNRIKIIKQDNSGVSVARNTGLKFATGDWVHFVDSDDYLDIDFYEKMMSACGDCIPDILACDVISQNSNLYSIRYKTCVALYSPTEKFLQTNALRNCVVWRYLFRRDFLKKHKLKFTVGRIFEDMLFTPNAIMLSNYVITVPGANYHYVFNENSLLNRPETPLRKMQYDYAQEYLNQFIAQYNLQHVIARSQNIETTTYKFLLFKCFKRIFFKDCNETKYYLFGIRFLKTYKK
;
A
#
# COMPACT_ATOMS: atom_id res chain seq x y z
N MET A 1 1.99 11.05 12.99
CA MET A 1 3.33 11.47 12.52
C MET A 1 4.15 12.12 13.62
N THR A 2 3.66 13.13 14.29
CA THR A 2 4.41 13.89 15.34
C THR A 2 4.84 13.04 16.54
N SER A 3 4.10 11.98 16.87
CA SER A 3 4.37 11.08 18.01
C SER A 3 5.32 9.92 17.72
N GLN A 4 5.87 9.81 16.50
CA GLN A 4 6.78 8.72 16.14
C GLN A 4 8.01 8.68 17.06
N THR A 5 8.46 7.46 17.45
CA THR A 5 9.67 7.26 18.26
C THR A 5 10.93 7.69 17.51
N TYR A 6 10.99 7.41 16.21
CA TYR A 6 12.03 7.90 15.31
C TYR A 6 11.86 9.41 15.08
N ARG A 7 12.84 10.20 15.53
CA ARG A 7 12.73 11.67 15.57
C ARG A 7 13.25 12.40 14.33
N ASN A 8 14.16 11.78 13.57
CA ASN A 8 14.77 12.40 12.39
C ASN A 8 13.80 12.32 11.19
N LEU A 9 12.71 13.07 11.26
CA LEU A 9 11.66 13.15 10.25
C LEU A 9 11.53 14.56 9.70
N GLU A 10 11.37 14.66 8.39
CA GLU A 10 10.80 15.80 7.69
C GLU A 10 9.35 15.45 7.33
N ILE A 11 8.40 16.27 7.73
CA ILE A 11 6.97 16.04 7.49
C ILE A 11 6.49 17.12 6.51
N LEU A 12 6.27 16.72 5.26
CA LEU A 12 5.76 17.59 4.20
C LEU A 12 4.26 17.43 4.07
N ILE A 13 3.51 18.50 4.35
CA ILE A 13 2.07 18.56 4.11
C ILE A 13 1.84 19.34 2.82
N VAL A 14 1.40 18.66 1.77
CA VAL A 14 1.03 19.30 0.51
C VAL A 14 -0.48 19.54 0.53
N ASP A 15 -0.85 20.80 0.68
CA ASP A 15 -2.24 21.25 0.59
C ASP A 15 -2.59 21.51 -0.88
N ASP A 16 -3.36 20.60 -1.45
CA ASP A 16 -3.83 20.65 -2.84
C ASP A 16 -5.16 21.42 -2.96
N GLY A 17 -5.24 22.59 -2.33
CA GLY A 17 -6.40 23.48 -2.38
C GLY A 17 -7.56 23.02 -1.52
N CYS A 18 -7.30 22.65 -0.25
CA CYS A 18 -8.36 22.26 0.68
C CYS A 18 -9.33 23.41 0.96
N THR A 19 -10.63 23.09 0.97
CA THR A 19 -11.73 24.05 1.24
C THR A 19 -12.40 23.81 2.60
N ASP A 20 -11.97 22.78 3.32
CA ASP A 20 -12.48 22.39 4.62
C ASP A 20 -11.60 22.88 5.78
N ARG A 21 -11.81 22.32 6.98
CA ARG A 21 -11.05 22.66 8.19
C ARG A 21 -9.62 22.11 8.21
N SER A 22 -9.18 21.35 7.21
CA SER A 22 -7.86 20.74 7.17
C SER A 22 -6.74 21.78 7.35
N SER A 23 -6.91 22.98 6.72
CA SER A 23 -5.93 24.06 6.82
C SER A 23 -5.68 24.52 8.28
N ALA A 24 -6.74 24.66 9.07
CA ALA A 24 -6.62 25.06 10.48
C ALA A 24 -5.94 23.96 11.31
N ILE A 25 -6.20 22.70 11.00
CA ILE A 25 -5.64 21.54 11.70
C ILE A 25 -4.12 21.46 11.46
N TYR A 26 -3.69 21.40 10.20
CA TYR A 26 -2.28 21.24 9.91
C TYR A 26 -1.45 22.47 10.33
N GLN A 27 -2.00 23.69 10.27
CA GLN A 27 -1.32 24.90 10.78
C GLN A 27 -1.08 24.82 12.29
N LYS A 28 -2.05 24.34 13.07
CA LYS A 28 -1.90 24.11 14.51
C LYS A 28 -0.74 23.14 14.79
N TYR A 29 -0.64 22.05 14.04
CA TYR A 29 0.45 21.10 14.22
C TYR A 29 1.80 21.67 13.76
N ALA A 30 1.83 22.41 12.67
CA ALA A 30 3.06 23.03 12.15
C ALA A 30 3.62 24.12 13.10
N SER A 31 2.76 24.84 13.81
CA SER A 31 3.23 25.80 14.84
C SER A 31 3.79 25.12 16.09
N ALA A 32 3.47 23.84 16.34
CA ALA A 32 3.93 23.08 17.50
C ALA A 32 5.12 22.13 17.20
N ASP A 33 5.39 21.83 15.92
CA ASP A 33 6.43 20.89 15.50
C ASP A 33 7.18 21.43 14.27
N ASN A 34 8.42 21.85 14.46
CA ASN A 34 9.27 22.46 13.42
C ASN A 34 9.68 21.50 12.29
N ARG A 35 9.44 20.20 12.44
CA ARG A 35 9.65 19.20 11.39
C ARG A 35 8.59 19.27 10.29
N ILE A 36 7.45 19.94 10.58
CA ILE A 36 6.33 20.07 9.63
C ILE A 36 6.55 21.27 8.73
N LYS A 37 6.56 21.02 7.43
CA LYS A 37 6.58 22.04 6.37
C LYS A 37 5.30 21.96 5.56
N ILE A 38 4.67 23.10 5.35
CA ILE A 38 3.43 23.20 4.56
C ILE A 38 3.75 23.76 3.19
N ILE A 39 3.29 23.07 2.16
CA ILE A 39 3.38 23.51 0.77
C ILE A 39 1.96 23.63 0.24
N LYS A 40 1.60 24.82 -0.22
CA LYS A 40 0.25 25.07 -0.80
C LYS A 40 0.33 25.13 -2.31
N GLN A 41 -0.66 24.53 -2.96
CA GLN A 41 -0.87 24.62 -4.40
C GLN A 41 -2.37 24.68 -4.73
N ASP A 42 -2.70 25.15 -5.93
CA ASP A 42 -4.06 25.04 -6.43
C ASP A 42 -4.40 23.57 -6.69
N ASN A 43 -5.67 23.21 -6.49
CA ASN A 43 -6.13 21.83 -6.65
C ASN A 43 -5.76 21.28 -8.04
N SER A 44 -4.84 20.37 -8.06
CA SER A 44 -4.23 19.78 -9.26
C SER A 44 -4.23 18.25 -9.23
N GLY A 45 -4.75 17.67 -8.17
CA GLY A 45 -4.93 16.23 -7.97
C GLY A 45 -3.74 15.53 -7.33
N VAL A 46 -3.99 14.32 -6.86
CA VAL A 46 -3.07 13.51 -6.03
C VAL A 46 -1.68 13.31 -6.66
N SER A 47 -1.61 13.09 -7.98
CA SER A 47 -0.34 12.91 -8.70
C SER A 47 0.54 14.17 -8.62
N VAL A 48 -0.06 15.36 -8.81
CA VAL A 48 0.66 16.62 -8.72
C VAL A 48 1.09 16.89 -7.28
N ALA A 49 0.21 16.66 -6.32
CA ALA A 49 0.51 16.82 -4.89
C ALA A 49 1.70 15.92 -4.46
N ARG A 50 1.69 14.63 -4.83
CA ARG A 50 2.80 13.72 -4.53
C ARG A 50 4.09 14.11 -5.24
N ASN A 51 4.03 14.55 -6.51
CA ASN A 51 5.20 15.06 -7.23
C ASN A 51 5.75 16.36 -6.61
N THR A 52 4.87 17.23 -6.11
CA THR A 52 5.28 18.42 -5.35
C THR A 52 6.00 18.01 -4.06
N GLY A 53 5.46 17.04 -3.30
CA GLY A 53 6.14 16.48 -2.15
C GLY A 53 7.54 15.96 -2.49
N LEU A 54 7.66 15.17 -3.57
CA LEU A 54 8.96 14.67 -4.07
C LEU A 54 9.95 15.79 -4.40
N LYS A 55 9.48 16.88 -4.99
CA LYS A 55 10.32 18.02 -5.37
C LYS A 55 10.94 18.70 -4.14
N PHE A 56 10.18 18.81 -3.06
CA PHE A 56 10.60 19.52 -1.84
C PHE A 56 11.23 18.60 -0.78
N ALA A 57 11.11 17.28 -0.93
CA ALA A 57 11.70 16.32 0.01
C ALA A 57 13.23 16.46 0.06
N THR A 58 13.78 16.57 1.28
CA THR A 58 15.22 16.66 1.54
C THR A 58 15.78 15.43 2.24
N GLY A 59 14.95 14.65 2.94
CA GLY A 59 15.33 13.40 3.61
C GLY A 59 15.88 12.34 2.67
N ASP A 60 16.62 11.37 3.19
CA ASP A 60 17.19 10.26 2.39
C ASP A 60 16.13 9.26 1.94
N TRP A 61 15.05 9.17 2.70
CA TRP A 61 13.91 8.31 2.43
C TRP A 61 12.64 9.12 2.21
N VAL A 62 11.78 8.65 1.33
CA VAL A 62 10.46 9.23 1.05
C VAL A 62 9.39 8.18 1.33
N HIS A 63 8.39 8.56 2.11
CA HIS A 63 7.18 7.79 2.38
C HIS A 63 5.96 8.64 2.02
N PHE A 64 5.04 8.07 1.24
CA PHE A 64 3.75 8.67 0.96
C PHE A 64 2.74 8.15 1.97
N VAL A 65 2.08 9.05 2.69
CA VAL A 65 1.06 8.68 3.70
C VAL A 65 -0.23 9.38 3.32
N ASP A 66 -1.30 8.62 3.18
CA ASP A 66 -2.61 9.18 2.91
C ASP A 66 -3.16 9.85 4.18
N SER A 67 -3.86 10.96 4.03
CA SER A 67 -4.24 11.83 5.16
C SER A 67 -5.31 11.25 6.09
N ASP A 68 -6.01 10.21 5.66
CA ASP A 68 -7.04 9.49 6.41
C ASP A 68 -6.52 8.20 7.09
N ASP A 69 -5.22 7.91 6.94
CA ASP A 69 -4.56 6.74 7.50
C ASP A 69 -3.65 7.08 8.69
N TYR A 70 -3.15 6.05 9.41
CA TYR A 70 -2.19 6.24 10.49
C TYR A 70 -1.14 5.12 10.56
N LEU A 71 -0.08 5.38 11.33
CA LEU A 71 1.06 4.48 11.53
C LEU A 71 1.18 4.10 13.00
N ASP A 72 1.70 2.91 13.30
CA ASP A 72 2.15 2.59 14.65
C ASP A 72 3.19 3.61 15.12
N ILE A 73 3.26 3.84 16.42
CA ILE A 73 4.15 4.86 17.00
C ILE A 73 5.64 4.59 16.75
N ASP A 74 6.01 3.34 16.56
CA ASP A 74 7.38 2.86 16.31
C ASP A 74 7.64 2.46 14.83
N PHE A 75 6.72 2.85 13.93
CA PHE A 75 6.77 2.47 12.52
C PHE A 75 8.11 2.81 11.86
N TYR A 76 8.53 4.08 11.90
CA TYR A 76 9.79 4.49 11.25
C TYR A 76 11.02 3.93 11.95
N GLU A 77 10.99 3.72 13.24
CA GLU A 77 12.10 3.08 13.96
C GLU A 77 12.32 1.66 13.44
N LYS A 78 11.25 0.87 13.29
CA LYS A 78 11.31 -0.48 12.71
C LYS A 78 11.78 -0.45 11.25
N MET A 79 11.24 0.48 10.44
CA MET A 79 11.63 0.61 9.04
C MET A 79 13.12 0.93 8.90
N MET A 80 13.64 1.89 9.67
CA MET A 80 15.05 2.28 9.59
C MET A 80 15.98 1.22 10.17
N SER A 81 15.58 0.51 11.21
CA SER A 81 16.36 -0.60 11.78
C SER A 81 16.55 -1.77 10.81
N ALA A 82 15.66 -1.93 9.84
CA ALA A 82 15.78 -2.97 8.82
C ALA A 82 16.83 -2.68 7.73
N CYS A 83 17.36 -1.47 7.67
CA CYS A 83 18.33 -1.10 6.63
C CYS A 83 19.67 -1.82 6.76
N GLY A 84 20.13 -2.17 7.99
CA GLY A 84 21.44 -2.83 8.21
C GLY A 84 22.60 -2.07 7.55
N ASP A 85 23.67 -2.82 7.20
CA ASP A 85 24.85 -2.26 6.53
C ASP A 85 24.62 -2.00 5.02
N CYS A 86 23.67 -2.70 4.43
CA CYS A 86 23.29 -2.52 3.02
C CYS A 86 22.00 -1.71 2.93
N ILE A 87 22.07 -0.55 2.28
CA ILE A 87 20.93 0.36 2.14
C ILE A 87 20.08 -0.07 0.92
N PRO A 88 18.84 -0.56 1.11
CA PRO A 88 17.96 -0.95 0.01
C PRO A 88 17.45 0.27 -0.76
N ASP A 89 16.91 0.04 -1.94
CA ASP A 89 16.22 1.09 -2.67
C ASP A 89 14.79 1.30 -2.16
N ILE A 90 14.18 0.22 -1.62
CA ILE A 90 12.78 0.21 -1.15
C ILE A 90 12.67 -0.64 0.12
N LEU A 91 11.92 -0.13 1.09
CA LEU A 91 11.43 -0.88 2.24
C LEU A 91 9.92 -1.09 2.11
N ALA A 92 9.42 -2.29 2.40
CA ALA A 92 8.01 -2.64 2.31
C ALA A 92 7.45 -2.97 3.70
N CYS A 93 6.40 -2.26 4.13
CA CYS A 93 5.79 -2.41 5.45
C CYS A 93 4.61 -3.39 5.47
N ASP A 94 4.23 -3.82 6.67
CA ASP A 94 2.96 -4.50 6.91
C ASP A 94 1.79 -3.53 6.77
N VAL A 95 0.62 -4.08 6.41
CA VAL A 95 -0.64 -3.32 6.32
C VAL A 95 -1.71 -3.99 7.16
N ILE A 96 -2.37 -3.20 7.97
CA ILE A 96 -3.56 -3.57 8.74
C ILE A 96 -4.74 -2.80 8.18
N SER A 97 -5.72 -3.52 7.60
CA SER A 97 -7.00 -2.94 7.19
C SER A 97 -8.09 -3.34 8.17
N GLN A 98 -8.86 -2.36 8.64
CA GLN A 98 -9.92 -2.61 9.64
C GLN A 98 -11.12 -3.35 9.05
N ASN A 99 -11.44 -3.16 7.78
CA ASN A 99 -12.70 -3.63 7.19
C ASN A 99 -12.54 -4.59 6.01
N SER A 100 -11.34 -4.91 5.58
CA SER A 100 -11.14 -5.89 4.52
C SER A 100 -9.80 -6.61 4.63
N ASN A 101 -9.83 -7.92 4.45
CA ASN A 101 -8.60 -8.70 4.28
C ASN A 101 -7.90 -8.44 2.93
N LEU A 102 -8.55 -7.71 2.02
CA LEU A 102 -8.04 -7.42 0.68
C LEU A 102 -6.75 -6.60 0.69
N TYR A 103 -6.59 -5.70 1.66
CA TYR A 103 -5.41 -4.85 1.77
C TYR A 103 -4.48 -5.26 2.91
N SER A 104 -4.88 -6.20 3.76
CA SER A 104 -4.04 -6.65 4.85
C SER A 104 -2.90 -7.50 4.34
N ILE A 105 -1.67 -7.07 4.61
CA ILE A 105 -0.44 -7.76 4.24
C ILE A 105 0.43 -7.87 5.47
N ARG A 106 0.91 -9.09 5.73
CA ARG A 106 1.82 -9.35 6.84
C ARG A 106 3.00 -10.14 6.37
N TYR A 107 4.17 -9.59 6.57
CA TYR A 107 5.42 -10.29 6.33
C TYR A 107 5.76 -11.17 7.53
N LYS A 108 6.33 -12.35 7.28
CA LYS A 108 6.74 -13.27 8.34
C LYS A 108 8.16 -12.98 8.82
N THR A 109 8.99 -12.49 7.92
CA THR A 109 10.43 -12.31 8.14
C THR A 109 10.91 -11.05 7.44
N CYS A 110 11.97 -10.45 7.97
CA CYS A 110 12.73 -9.41 7.31
C CYS A 110 13.64 -10.08 6.29
N VAL A 111 13.39 -9.86 4.99
CA VAL A 111 14.18 -10.45 3.90
C VAL A 111 14.48 -9.45 2.82
N ALA A 112 15.67 -9.57 2.24
CA ALA A 112 16.08 -8.83 1.06
C ALA A 112 15.68 -9.61 -0.21
N LEU A 113 14.96 -8.96 -1.11
CA LEU A 113 14.40 -9.52 -2.34
C LEU A 113 15.11 -8.90 -3.53
N TYR A 114 15.84 -9.69 -4.29
CA TYR A 114 16.69 -9.21 -5.38
C TYR A 114 16.08 -9.42 -6.76
N SER A 115 15.57 -10.61 -7.03
CA SER A 115 15.00 -10.91 -8.35
C SER A 115 13.61 -10.25 -8.53
N PRO A 116 13.23 -9.87 -9.75
CA PRO A 116 11.88 -9.36 -10.03
C PRO A 116 10.78 -10.32 -9.54
N THR A 117 10.96 -11.62 -9.76
CA THR A 117 10.00 -12.64 -9.32
C THR A 117 9.80 -12.61 -7.80
N GLU A 118 10.86 -12.60 -7.01
CA GLU A 118 10.78 -12.53 -5.54
C GLU A 118 10.11 -11.23 -5.08
N LYS A 119 10.58 -10.08 -5.62
CA LYS A 119 10.03 -8.78 -5.29
C LYS A 119 8.51 -8.76 -5.49
N PHE A 120 8.03 -9.13 -6.66
CA PHE A 120 6.60 -9.08 -6.96
C PHE A 120 5.78 -10.15 -6.25
N LEU A 121 6.31 -11.36 -6.02
CA LEU A 121 5.61 -12.40 -5.26
C LEU A 121 5.44 -12.00 -3.79
N GLN A 122 6.52 -11.56 -3.15
CA GLN A 122 6.50 -11.26 -1.72
C GLN A 122 5.74 -9.97 -1.41
N THR A 123 5.88 -8.95 -2.25
CA THR A 123 5.16 -7.68 -2.05
C THR A 123 3.74 -7.71 -2.59
N ASN A 124 3.39 -8.67 -3.46
CA ASN A 124 2.13 -8.70 -4.21
C ASN A 124 1.85 -7.39 -5.00
N ALA A 125 2.91 -6.69 -5.41
CA ALA A 125 2.81 -5.33 -5.96
C ALA A 125 2.15 -5.25 -7.35
N LEU A 126 1.98 -6.38 -8.05
CA LEU A 126 1.22 -6.42 -9.31
C LEU A 126 -0.31 -6.47 -9.10
N ARG A 127 -0.77 -6.78 -7.89
CA ARG A 127 -2.20 -6.82 -7.54
C ARG A 127 -2.59 -5.74 -6.56
N ASN A 128 -1.63 -5.33 -5.72
CA ASN A 128 -1.80 -4.32 -4.71
C ASN A 128 -0.70 -3.27 -4.89
N CYS A 129 -0.94 -2.36 -5.84
CA CYS A 129 0.03 -1.36 -6.29
C CYS A 129 0.16 -0.15 -5.36
N VAL A 130 -0.54 -0.10 -4.23
CA VAL A 130 -0.62 1.07 -3.34
C VAL A 130 0.76 1.56 -2.90
N VAL A 131 1.01 2.84 -3.08
CA VAL A 131 2.33 3.44 -2.90
C VAL A 131 2.70 3.64 -1.43
N TRP A 132 1.72 3.83 -0.56
CA TRP A 132 1.91 4.11 0.87
C TRP A 132 2.44 2.92 1.68
N ARG A 133 2.57 1.74 1.09
CA ARG A 133 3.23 0.56 1.71
C ARG A 133 4.75 0.62 1.66
N TYR A 134 5.33 1.59 0.98
CA TYR A 134 6.75 1.56 0.66
C TYR A 134 7.43 2.85 1.08
N LEU A 135 8.60 2.71 1.71
CA LEU A 135 9.57 3.78 1.79
C LEU A 135 10.55 3.63 0.64
N PHE A 136 10.78 4.70 -0.07
CA PHE A 136 11.66 4.76 -1.23
C PHE A 136 12.91 5.57 -0.89
N ARG A 137 14.09 5.07 -1.25
CA ARG A 137 15.29 5.88 -1.18
C ARG A 137 15.18 7.05 -2.17
N ARG A 138 15.35 8.27 -1.70
CA ARG A 138 15.16 9.48 -2.53
C ARG A 138 16.08 9.51 -3.75
N ASP A 139 17.36 9.14 -3.57
CA ASP A 139 18.33 9.13 -4.68
C ASP A 139 17.99 8.07 -5.73
N PHE A 140 17.42 6.93 -5.33
CA PHE A 140 16.87 5.94 -6.24
C PHE A 140 15.75 6.54 -7.09
N LEU A 141 14.78 7.22 -6.47
CA LEU A 141 13.69 7.90 -7.21
C LEU A 141 14.23 8.94 -8.19
N LYS A 142 15.21 9.74 -7.78
CA LYS A 142 15.86 10.74 -8.62
C LYS A 142 16.63 10.12 -9.78
N LYS A 143 17.46 9.11 -9.51
CA LYS A 143 18.26 8.38 -10.51
C LYS A 143 17.39 7.84 -11.64
N HIS A 144 16.26 7.25 -11.30
CA HIS A 144 15.33 6.64 -12.26
C HIS A 144 14.23 7.59 -12.74
N LYS A 145 14.28 8.88 -12.33
CA LYS A 145 13.30 9.92 -12.71
C LYS A 145 11.84 9.50 -12.43
N LEU A 146 11.63 8.72 -11.35
CA LEU A 146 10.32 8.21 -10.98
C LEU A 146 9.40 9.35 -10.50
N LYS A 147 8.26 9.49 -11.15
CA LYS A 147 7.23 10.50 -10.85
C LYS A 147 5.84 9.89 -11.08
N PHE A 148 4.84 10.44 -10.41
CA PHE A 148 3.46 10.09 -10.66
C PHE A 148 2.97 10.72 -11.96
N THR A 149 2.20 9.95 -12.74
CA THR A 149 1.62 10.42 -14.00
C THR A 149 0.50 11.41 -13.73
N VAL A 150 0.67 12.66 -14.17
CA VAL A 150 -0.29 13.74 -13.94
C VAL A 150 -1.59 13.50 -14.72
N GLY A 151 -2.71 13.93 -14.14
CA GLY A 151 -4.04 13.79 -14.75
C GLY A 151 -4.61 12.37 -14.71
N ARG A 152 -4.02 11.47 -13.88
CA ARG A 152 -4.50 10.11 -13.69
C ARG A 152 -4.95 9.88 -12.25
N ILE A 153 -6.04 9.14 -12.10
CA ILE A 153 -6.38 8.39 -10.89
C ILE A 153 -5.91 6.95 -11.09
N PHE A 154 -5.62 6.22 -10.02
CA PHE A 154 -4.89 4.93 -10.04
C PHE A 154 -3.43 5.08 -10.50
N GLU A 155 -2.84 6.22 -10.20
CA GLU A 155 -1.45 6.60 -10.52
C GLU A 155 -0.43 5.68 -9.88
N ASP A 156 -0.78 5.05 -8.78
CA ASP A 156 0.02 4.06 -8.06
C ASP A 156 0.19 2.75 -8.87
N MET A 157 -0.80 2.36 -9.68
CA MET A 157 -0.68 1.23 -10.59
C MET A 157 0.39 1.45 -11.67
N LEU A 158 0.69 2.71 -11.98
CA LEU A 158 1.74 3.07 -12.92
C LEU A 158 3.09 3.27 -12.20
N PHE A 159 3.09 3.78 -10.99
CA PHE A 159 4.29 4.14 -10.24
C PHE A 159 4.94 2.95 -9.54
N THR A 160 4.18 2.23 -8.71
CA THR A 160 4.71 1.20 -7.82
C THR A 160 5.36 0.02 -8.54
N PRO A 161 4.75 -0.59 -9.58
CA PRO A 161 5.40 -1.67 -10.32
C PRO A 161 6.73 -1.25 -10.95
N ASN A 162 6.79 -0.04 -11.50
CA ASN A 162 8.04 0.49 -12.07
C ASN A 162 9.12 0.67 -11.00
N ALA A 163 8.77 1.23 -9.85
CA ALA A 163 9.71 1.40 -8.75
C ALA A 163 10.25 0.04 -8.27
N ILE A 164 9.38 -0.95 -8.06
CA ILE A 164 9.77 -2.31 -7.65
C ILE A 164 10.68 -2.98 -8.70
N MET A 165 10.35 -2.85 -9.99
CA MET A 165 11.15 -3.43 -11.07
C MET A 165 12.53 -2.84 -11.14
N LEU A 166 12.65 -1.52 -11.08
CA LEU A 166 13.90 -0.77 -11.22
C LEU A 166 14.80 -0.83 -9.98
N SER A 167 14.25 -1.21 -8.81
CA SER A 167 15.04 -1.31 -7.58
C SER A 167 16.09 -2.43 -7.68
N ASN A 168 17.27 -2.22 -7.09
CA ASN A 168 18.26 -3.27 -6.93
C ASN A 168 17.69 -4.36 -6.01
N TYR A 169 17.15 -3.98 -4.88
CA TYR A 169 16.45 -4.89 -3.98
C TYR A 169 15.45 -4.17 -3.07
N VAL A 170 14.51 -4.95 -2.57
CA VAL A 170 13.47 -4.55 -1.63
C VAL A 170 13.64 -5.32 -0.34
N ILE A 171 13.51 -4.66 0.81
CA ILE A 171 13.45 -5.36 2.11
C ILE A 171 12.03 -5.32 2.64
N THR A 172 11.52 -6.48 3.07
CA THR A 172 10.24 -6.58 3.79
C THR A 172 10.47 -6.35 5.28
N VAL A 173 9.63 -5.53 5.92
CA VAL A 173 9.78 -5.14 7.32
C VAL A 173 8.55 -5.57 8.13
N PRO A 174 8.59 -6.77 8.73
CA PRO A 174 7.48 -7.26 9.55
C PRO A 174 7.28 -6.41 10.80
N GLY A 175 6.02 -6.21 11.19
CA GLY A 175 5.64 -5.47 12.39
C GLY A 175 5.73 -3.94 12.28
N ALA A 176 6.21 -3.39 11.17
CA ALA A 176 6.04 -1.97 10.85
C ALA A 176 4.66 -1.79 10.22
N ASN A 177 3.66 -1.41 11.01
CA ASN A 177 2.27 -1.43 10.60
C ASN A 177 1.80 -0.08 10.08
N TYR A 178 1.33 -0.07 8.83
CA TYR A 178 0.51 0.97 8.24
C TYR A 178 -0.96 0.60 8.43
N HIS A 179 -1.76 1.48 9.00
CA HIS A 179 -3.18 1.27 9.24
C HIS A 179 -4.00 1.97 8.16
N TYR A 180 -4.55 1.16 7.26
CA TYR A 180 -5.49 1.63 6.25
C TYR A 180 -6.88 1.76 6.87
N VAL A 181 -7.39 2.98 6.92
CA VAL A 181 -8.69 3.32 7.49
C VAL A 181 -9.76 3.30 6.40
N PHE A 182 -10.84 2.57 6.65
CA PHE A 182 -11.97 2.57 5.72
C PHE A 182 -12.68 3.93 5.74
N ASN A 183 -12.75 4.57 4.59
CA ASN A 183 -13.44 5.83 4.40
C ASN A 183 -14.51 5.67 3.31
N GLU A 184 -15.79 5.76 3.67
CA GLU A 184 -16.91 5.64 2.73
C GLU A 184 -16.84 6.69 1.61
N ASN A 185 -16.27 7.85 1.88
CA ASN A 185 -16.11 8.96 0.93
C ASN A 185 -14.85 8.84 0.07
N SER A 186 -14.04 7.80 0.25
CA SER A 186 -12.84 7.59 -0.56
C SER A 186 -13.18 7.42 -2.04
N LEU A 187 -12.23 7.74 -2.91
CA LEU A 187 -12.38 7.52 -4.35
C LEU A 187 -12.77 6.07 -4.70
N LEU A 188 -12.27 5.09 -3.93
CA LEU A 188 -12.54 3.68 -4.18
C LEU A 188 -13.98 3.28 -3.84
N ASN A 189 -14.59 3.94 -2.86
CA ASN A 189 -15.93 3.61 -2.35
C ASN A 189 -17.06 4.41 -3.01
N ARG A 190 -16.73 5.47 -3.75
CA ARG A 190 -17.73 6.23 -4.51
C ARG A 190 -18.29 5.41 -5.68
N PRO A 191 -19.53 5.66 -6.10
CA PRO A 191 -20.11 5.03 -7.29
C PRO A 191 -19.20 5.16 -8.51
N GLU A 192 -19.14 4.13 -9.33
CA GLU A 192 -18.37 4.14 -10.56
C GLU A 192 -18.96 5.16 -11.54
N THR A 193 -18.10 6.01 -12.10
CA THR A 193 -18.45 6.93 -13.18
C THR A 193 -17.76 6.49 -14.47
N PRO A 194 -18.29 6.85 -15.66
CA PRO A 194 -17.65 6.53 -16.94
C PRO A 194 -16.17 6.99 -17.00
N LEU A 195 -15.89 8.19 -16.47
CA LEU A 195 -14.53 8.71 -16.40
C LEU A 195 -13.64 7.85 -15.50
N ARG A 196 -14.13 7.47 -14.32
CA ARG A 196 -13.36 6.61 -13.39
C ARG A 196 -13.10 5.25 -13.99
N LYS A 197 -14.09 4.64 -14.63
CA LYS A 197 -13.93 3.39 -15.36
C LYS A 197 -12.86 3.50 -16.44
N MET A 198 -12.93 4.52 -17.28
CA MET A 198 -11.92 4.76 -18.33
C MET A 198 -10.50 4.90 -17.75
N GLN A 199 -10.34 5.59 -16.62
CA GLN A 199 -9.05 5.73 -15.96
C GLN A 199 -8.54 4.39 -15.39
N TYR A 200 -9.43 3.59 -14.82
CA TYR A 200 -9.10 2.26 -14.33
C TYR A 200 -8.70 1.32 -15.47
N ASP A 201 -9.48 1.30 -16.55
CA ASP A 201 -9.19 0.47 -17.73
C ASP A 201 -7.83 0.83 -18.33
N TYR A 202 -7.49 2.13 -18.39
CA TYR A 202 -6.17 2.58 -18.80
C TYR A 202 -5.05 2.06 -17.88
N ALA A 203 -5.23 2.15 -16.57
CA ALA A 203 -4.24 1.69 -15.61
C ALA A 203 -4.07 0.17 -15.65
N GLN A 204 -5.16 -0.57 -15.86
CA GLN A 204 -5.13 -2.03 -16.05
C GLN A 204 -4.41 -2.42 -17.35
N GLU A 205 -4.68 -1.74 -18.45
CA GLU A 205 -4.01 -1.99 -19.72
C GLU A 205 -2.50 -1.73 -19.59
N TYR A 206 -2.13 -0.62 -18.96
CA TYR A 206 -0.72 -0.33 -18.65
C TYR A 206 -0.07 -1.47 -17.84
N LEU A 207 -0.73 -1.94 -16.79
CA LEU A 207 -0.23 -3.02 -15.95
C LEU A 207 -0.11 -4.35 -16.73
N ASN A 208 -1.07 -4.66 -17.60
CA ASN A 208 -1.01 -5.85 -18.46
C ASN A 208 0.17 -5.78 -19.42
N GLN A 209 0.41 -4.62 -20.06
CA GLN A 209 1.56 -4.39 -20.93
C GLN A 209 2.88 -4.50 -20.16
N PHE A 210 2.95 -3.94 -18.93
CA PHE A 210 4.10 -4.08 -18.04
C PHE A 210 4.38 -5.56 -17.71
N ILE A 211 3.36 -6.33 -17.34
CA ILE A 211 3.49 -7.76 -17.04
C ILE A 211 4.00 -8.53 -18.25
N ALA A 212 3.50 -8.23 -19.44
CA ALA A 212 3.95 -8.85 -20.70
C ALA A 212 5.40 -8.47 -21.04
N GLN A 213 5.73 -7.19 -20.96
CA GLN A 213 7.07 -6.66 -21.26
C GLN A 213 8.17 -7.32 -20.42
N TYR A 214 7.87 -7.57 -19.14
CA TYR A 214 8.86 -8.14 -18.20
C TYR A 214 8.66 -9.63 -17.93
N ASN A 215 7.82 -10.32 -18.72
CA ASN A 215 7.53 -11.76 -18.60
C ASN A 215 7.09 -12.20 -17.19
N LEU A 216 6.22 -11.40 -16.55
CA LEU A 216 5.78 -11.61 -15.17
C LEU A 216 4.47 -12.41 -15.03
N GLN A 217 3.96 -13.02 -16.10
CA GLN A 217 2.71 -13.82 -16.09
C GLN A 217 2.78 -14.96 -15.08
N HIS A 218 3.95 -15.58 -14.94
CA HIS A 218 4.18 -16.66 -13.98
C HIS A 218 4.06 -16.19 -12.51
N VAL A 219 4.33 -14.91 -12.22
CA VAL A 219 4.17 -14.31 -10.90
C VAL A 219 2.69 -14.21 -10.56
N ILE A 220 1.86 -13.73 -11.49
CA ILE A 220 0.41 -13.64 -11.31
C ILE A 220 -0.20 -15.03 -11.07
N ALA A 221 0.17 -16.04 -11.88
CA ALA A 221 -0.31 -17.41 -11.73
C ALA A 221 0.07 -18.00 -10.36
N ARG A 222 1.29 -17.76 -9.88
CA ARG A 222 1.76 -18.22 -8.56
C ARG A 222 1.01 -17.54 -7.41
N SER A 223 0.80 -16.23 -7.48
CA SER A 223 0.06 -15.50 -6.45
C SER A 223 -1.39 -16.00 -6.34
N GLN A 224 -2.05 -16.30 -7.45
CA GLN A 224 -3.38 -16.91 -7.47
C GLN A 224 -3.41 -18.29 -6.82
N ASN A 225 -2.41 -19.14 -7.10
CA ASN A 225 -2.32 -20.47 -6.52
C ASN A 225 -2.08 -20.44 -5.01
N ILE A 226 -1.26 -19.51 -4.52
CA ILE A 226 -1.01 -19.32 -3.09
C ILE A 226 -2.31 -18.92 -2.39
N GLU A 227 -3.05 -17.95 -2.91
CA GLU A 227 -4.35 -17.56 -2.36
C GLU A 227 -5.33 -18.71 -2.35
N THR A 228 -5.50 -19.39 -3.47
CA THR A 228 -6.42 -20.54 -3.60
C THR A 228 -6.06 -21.68 -2.64
N THR A 229 -4.79 -21.96 -2.46
CA THR A 229 -4.31 -23.00 -1.52
C THR A 229 -4.54 -22.57 -0.07
N THR A 230 -4.30 -21.31 0.26
CA THR A 230 -4.56 -20.77 1.59
C THR A 230 -6.04 -20.80 1.94
N TYR A 231 -6.92 -20.44 1.00
CA TYR A 231 -8.36 -20.52 1.19
C TYR A 231 -8.84 -21.97 1.34
N LYS A 232 -8.34 -22.91 0.53
CA LYS A 232 -8.66 -24.33 0.68
C LYS A 232 -8.21 -24.88 2.02
N PHE A 233 -7.01 -24.51 2.50
CA PHE A 233 -6.50 -24.95 3.78
C PHE A 233 -7.28 -24.36 4.96
N LEU A 234 -7.65 -23.10 4.89
CA LEU A 234 -8.49 -22.42 5.87
C LEU A 234 -9.92 -23.02 5.88
N LEU A 235 -10.50 -23.27 4.71
CA LEU A 235 -11.78 -23.93 4.56
C LEU A 235 -11.75 -25.33 5.18
N PHE A 236 -10.70 -26.11 4.92
CA PHE A 236 -10.55 -27.45 5.49
C PHE A 236 -10.40 -27.42 7.01
N LYS A 237 -9.61 -26.51 7.57
CA LYS A 237 -9.47 -26.35 9.03
C LYS A 237 -10.78 -25.90 9.69
N CYS A 238 -11.49 -24.94 9.11
CA CYS A 238 -12.77 -24.50 9.61
C CYS A 238 -13.83 -25.60 9.48
N PHE A 239 -13.88 -26.30 8.36
CA PHE A 239 -14.78 -27.43 8.13
C PHE A 239 -14.52 -28.55 9.13
N LYS A 240 -13.25 -28.92 9.37
CA LYS A 240 -12.87 -29.93 10.36
C LYS A 240 -13.29 -29.51 11.78
N ARG A 241 -13.10 -28.23 12.14
CA ARG A 241 -13.47 -27.72 13.47
C ARG A 241 -14.98 -27.71 13.71
N ILE A 242 -15.77 -27.40 12.67
CA ILE A 242 -17.23 -27.39 12.72
C ILE A 242 -17.78 -28.82 12.72
N PHE A 243 -17.26 -29.68 11.85
CA PHE A 243 -17.73 -31.05 11.65
C PHE A 243 -17.52 -31.94 12.89
N PHE A 244 -16.42 -31.72 13.64
CA PHE A 244 -16.12 -32.53 14.82
C PHE A 244 -16.69 -31.96 16.13
N LYS A 245 -17.17 -30.71 16.15
CA LYS A 245 -17.67 -30.07 17.35
C LYS A 245 -19.18 -30.05 17.46
N ASP A 246 -19.91 -29.98 16.35
CA ASP A 246 -21.37 -29.87 16.30
C ASP A 246 -21.97 -30.80 15.23
N CYS A 247 -21.96 -32.10 15.51
CA CYS A 247 -22.49 -33.13 14.60
C CYS A 247 -24.00 -33.02 14.32
N ASN A 248 -24.75 -32.11 14.95
CA ASN A 248 -26.22 -32.07 14.85
C ASN A 248 -26.81 -30.80 14.26
N GLU A 249 -26.05 -29.79 13.89
CA GLU A 249 -26.60 -28.57 13.29
C GLU A 249 -26.10 -28.29 11.88
N THR A 250 -27.06 -28.17 10.97
CA THR A 250 -26.86 -27.85 9.55
C THR A 250 -26.59 -26.38 9.25
N LYS A 251 -26.10 -25.62 10.21
CA LYS A 251 -25.72 -24.21 10.04
C LYS A 251 -24.22 -24.06 9.97
N TYR A 252 -23.72 -23.88 8.77
CA TYR A 252 -22.31 -23.68 8.52
C TYR A 252 -22.02 -22.18 8.47
N TYR A 253 -21.17 -21.70 9.35
CA TYR A 253 -20.64 -20.34 9.32
C TYR A 253 -19.17 -20.39 8.97
N LEU A 254 -18.83 -19.90 7.78
CA LEU A 254 -17.48 -19.63 7.41
C LEU A 254 -17.26 -18.14 7.57
N PHE A 255 -16.44 -17.73 8.55
CA PHE A 255 -16.14 -16.31 8.83
C PHE A 255 -17.36 -15.40 9.03
N GLY A 256 -18.41 -15.87 9.65
CA GLY A 256 -19.64 -15.08 9.86
C GLY A 256 -20.47 -14.84 8.57
N ILE A 257 -20.02 -15.31 7.43
CA ILE A 257 -20.74 -15.19 6.18
C ILE A 257 -21.61 -16.44 5.98
N ARG A 258 -22.88 -16.26 5.63
CA ARG A 258 -23.81 -17.33 5.26
C ARG A 258 -23.43 -17.97 3.93
N PHE A 259 -22.23 -18.50 3.81
CA PHE A 259 -21.69 -18.98 2.53
C PHE A 259 -22.25 -20.34 2.12
N LEU A 260 -22.78 -21.11 3.06
CA LEU A 260 -23.16 -22.50 2.82
C LEU A 260 -24.65 -22.73 2.56
N LYS A 261 -25.47 -21.68 2.58
CA LYS A 261 -26.85 -21.81 2.12
C LYS A 261 -26.95 -22.09 0.61
N THR A 262 -25.89 -21.80 -0.14
CA THR A 262 -25.80 -22.00 -1.60
C THR A 262 -25.30 -23.39 -2.01
N TYR A 263 -24.74 -24.16 -1.09
CA TYR A 263 -24.22 -25.50 -1.40
C TYR A 263 -25.17 -26.65 -1.02
N LYS A 264 -26.38 -26.33 -0.63
CA LYS A 264 -27.45 -27.32 -0.38
C LYS A 264 -28.40 -27.48 -1.58
N LYS A 265 -27.89 -27.39 -2.80
CA LYS A 265 -28.63 -27.81 -3.96
C LYS A 265 -27.91 -28.92 -4.68
#